data_fe83cc1854f6f4ac01d5259ea1b87579
#
_entry.id   fe83cc1854f6f4ac01d5259ea1b87579
#
_cell.length_a   1.000
_cell.length_b   1.000
_cell.length_c   1.000
_cell.angle_alpha   90.00
_cell.angle_beta   90.00
_cell.angle_gamma   90.00
#
_symmetry.space_group_name_H-M   'P 1'
#
loop_
_entity.id
_entity.type
_entity.pdbx_description
1 polymer ?
#
loop_
_entity_poly.entity_id
_entity_poly.type
_entity_poly.pdbx_seq_one_letter_code
_entity_poly.pdbx_strand_id
1 'polypeptide(L)'
;VRMQVVAADGFVRRINGQFTFDATTGLYTMTGDPQDGTDNVITLEMEGSPELSAGRSYTAYITLIPDVKEGDTLVLTFNLSDYSVEFKVKFQRDLQQGFIYDFPMSFTSLAAKMAEQFGETPKVTSLPELSALKFTVSDNAGKLLDKQLVTTASSSSYSSSFKTVTEHAATIEGNHVSLVIPYLYNFNLVPQFTATAGAEVAVDGTVLESGKTEVDWAHASCLTVTKDGLTRTYDIAIRNTGLPVVVIEQSGSGDFSEKKVGGTNIFGSIIGGTVVNKFVDFWVRGKDTEWVEDDRMTVYNADGSVDMATTNCGVRLRGNSTQKLPKKPFAVKLTAKRPILGMPTHKRWCLLANWLDRSMI
;
A
#
# COMPACT_ATOMS: atom_id res chain seq x y z
N VAL A 1 -21.48 -5.96 0.47
CA VAL A 1 -22.77 -6.45 1.01
C VAL A 1 -22.78 -7.96 0.95
N ARG A 2 -23.07 -8.61 2.05
CA ARG A 2 -23.23 -10.07 2.12
C ARG A 2 -24.72 -10.40 2.23
N MET A 3 -25.17 -11.36 1.45
CA MET A 3 -26.56 -11.77 1.40
C MET A 3 -26.73 -13.27 1.66
N GLN A 4 -27.70 -13.60 2.48
CA GLN A 4 -28.17 -14.97 2.72
C GLN A 4 -29.68 -15.03 2.73
N VAL A 5 -30.24 -16.19 2.46
CA VAL A 5 -31.66 -16.46 2.64
C VAL A 5 -31.82 -17.58 3.64
N VAL A 6 -32.58 -17.34 4.70
CA VAL A 6 -32.87 -18.30 5.75
C VAL A 6 -34.32 -18.75 5.61
N ALA A 7 -34.55 -20.02 5.44
CA ALA A 7 -35.88 -20.59 5.36
C ALA A 7 -36.64 -20.43 6.68
N ALA A 8 -37.97 -20.56 6.63
CA ALA A 8 -38.82 -20.41 7.80
C ALA A 8 -38.50 -21.41 8.92
N ASP A 9 -37.91 -22.55 8.60
CA ASP A 9 -37.46 -23.60 9.55
C ASP A 9 -36.02 -23.34 10.07
N GLY A 10 -35.38 -22.24 9.66
CA GLY A 10 -34.02 -21.87 10.07
C GLY A 10 -32.89 -22.38 9.16
N PHE A 11 -33.22 -23.16 8.14
CA PHE A 11 -32.22 -23.68 7.21
C PHE A 11 -31.75 -22.57 6.25
N VAL A 12 -30.42 -22.48 6.02
CA VAL A 12 -29.87 -21.49 5.05
C VAL A 12 -30.01 -22.05 3.64
N ARG A 13 -30.77 -21.32 2.79
CA ARG A 13 -31.02 -21.78 1.43
C ARG A 13 -29.77 -21.66 0.56
N ARG A 14 -29.69 -22.56 -0.40
CA ARG A 14 -28.73 -22.47 -1.49
C ARG A 14 -29.23 -21.44 -2.52
N ILE A 15 -28.54 -20.33 -2.65
CA ILE A 15 -28.92 -19.20 -3.50
C ILE A 15 -27.93 -18.92 -4.64
N ASN A 16 -26.82 -19.66 -4.65
CA ASN A 16 -25.72 -19.56 -5.60
C ASN A 16 -25.18 -20.96 -5.93
N GLY A 17 -24.32 -21.09 -6.94
CA GLY A 17 -23.61 -22.33 -7.27
C GLY A 17 -23.79 -22.76 -8.73
N GLN A 18 -23.41 -23.98 -9.06
CA GLN A 18 -23.52 -24.53 -10.41
C GLN A 18 -24.95 -25.00 -10.68
N PHE A 19 -25.41 -24.75 -11.90
CA PHE A 19 -26.72 -25.20 -12.38
C PHE A 19 -26.67 -25.57 -13.85
N THR A 20 -27.60 -26.44 -14.28
CA THR A 20 -27.91 -26.66 -15.69
C THR A 20 -29.17 -25.88 -16.05
N PHE A 21 -29.14 -25.24 -17.20
CA PHE A 21 -30.28 -24.51 -17.77
C PHE A 21 -30.84 -25.30 -18.94
N ASP A 22 -32.11 -25.66 -18.86
CA ASP A 22 -32.84 -26.26 -19.99
C ASP A 22 -33.49 -25.13 -20.81
N ALA A 23 -32.93 -24.85 -21.97
CA ALA A 23 -33.41 -23.80 -22.87
C ALA A 23 -34.79 -24.09 -23.43
N THR A 24 -35.27 -25.35 -23.40
CA THR A 24 -36.57 -25.73 -23.93
C THR A 24 -37.70 -25.41 -22.94
N THR A 25 -37.44 -25.66 -21.68
CA THR A 25 -38.43 -25.44 -20.61
C THR A 25 -38.22 -24.12 -19.88
N GLY A 26 -37.07 -23.50 -20.06
CA GLY A 26 -36.68 -22.29 -19.33
C GLY A 26 -36.37 -22.56 -17.84
N LEU A 27 -36.21 -23.81 -17.46
CA LEU A 27 -35.95 -24.20 -16.08
C LEU A 27 -34.48 -24.46 -15.84
N TYR A 28 -34.04 -24.26 -14.60
CA TYR A 28 -32.73 -24.70 -14.17
C TYR A 28 -32.77 -25.67 -12.99
N THR A 29 -31.80 -26.54 -13.01
CA THR A 29 -31.58 -27.53 -11.94
C THR A 29 -30.22 -27.31 -11.37
N MET A 30 -30.14 -27.15 -10.04
CA MET A 30 -28.88 -27.08 -9.33
C MET A 30 -28.11 -28.39 -9.54
N THR A 31 -26.84 -28.26 -9.92
CA THR A 31 -25.93 -29.39 -10.14
C THR A 31 -24.75 -29.28 -9.16
N GLY A 32 -24.17 -30.42 -8.82
CA GLY A 32 -23.06 -30.52 -7.87
C GLY A 32 -23.51 -30.60 -6.42
N ASP A 33 -22.62 -31.08 -5.58
CA ASP A 33 -22.83 -31.15 -4.14
C ASP A 33 -22.80 -29.74 -3.52
N PRO A 34 -23.64 -29.46 -2.51
CA PRO A 34 -23.58 -28.19 -1.80
C PRO A 34 -22.18 -27.95 -1.26
N GLN A 35 -21.56 -26.83 -1.65
CA GLN A 35 -20.28 -26.41 -1.10
C GLN A 35 -20.54 -25.64 0.19
N ASP A 36 -20.10 -26.17 1.32
CA ASP A 36 -20.26 -25.52 2.63
C ASP A 36 -19.71 -24.10 2.60
N GLY A 37 -20.59 -23.15 2.85
CA GLY A 37 -20.27 -21.72 3.02
C GLY A 37 -20.24 -20.86 1.75
N THR A 38 -20.25 -21.43 0.54
CA THR A 38 -20.19 -20.64 -0.70
C THR A 38 -21.52 -20.56 -1.45
N ASP A 39 -22.28 -21.65 -1.50
CA ASP A 39 -23.52 -21.72 -2.28
C ASP A 39 -24.72 -21.03 -1.58
N ASN A 40 -24.60 -20.72 -0.31
CA ASN A 40 -25.63 -20.10 0.50
C ASN A 40 -25.34 -18.62 0.82
N VAL A 41 -24.33 -18.05 0.21
CA VAL A 41 -23.91 -16.65 0.40
C VAL A 41 -23.62 -16.01 -0.94
N ILE A 42 -24.13 -14.79 -1.15
CA ILE A 42 -23.68 -13.92 -2.23
C ILE A 42 -23.01 -12.71 -1.60
N THR A 43 -21.79 -12.41 -2.01
CA THR A 43 -21.07 -11.20 -1.62
C THR A 43 -21.01 -10.26 -2.83
N LEU A 44 -21.42 -9.01 -2.60
CA LEU A 44 -21.31 -7.93 -3.56
C LEU A 44 -20.31 -6.92 -3.03
N GLU A 45 -19.23 -6.73 -3.74
CA GLU A 45 -18.26 -5.67 -3.49
C GLU A 45 -18.57 -4.49 -4.41
N MET A 46 -18.63 -3.29 -3.85
CA MET A 46 -18.84 -2.08 -4.64
C MET A 46 -17.47 -1.48 -4.97
N GLU A 47 -17.17 -1.38 -6.25
CA GLU A 47 -15.92 -0.80 -6.73
C GLU A 47 -15.75 0.64 -6.22
N GLY A 48 -14.55 0.95 -5.72
CA GLY A 48 -14.21 2.27 -5.22
C GLY A 48 -14.79 2.62 -3.85
N SER A 49 -15.37 1.66 -3.11
CA SER A 49 -15.94 1.89 -1.77
C SER A 49 -16.71 3.20 -1.69
N PRO A 50 -17.82 3.37 -2.42
CA PRO A 50 -18.49 4.64 -2.57
C PRO A 50 -18.97 5.17 -1.21
N GLU A 51 -18.74 6.45 -0.96
CA GLU A 51 -19.24 7.12 0.22
C GLU A 51 -20.77 7.20 0.19
N LEU A 52 -21.42 6.58 1.16
CA LEU A 52 -22.87 6.65 1.33
C LEU A 52 -23.23 8.00 1.93
N SER A 53 -23.67 8.93 1.11
CA SER A 53 -24.04 10.27 1.54
C SER A 53 -25.55 10.49 1.43
N ALA A 54 -26.07 11.37 2.29
CA ALA A 54 -27.49 11.73 2.28
C ALA A 54 -27.91 12.27 0.90
N GLY A 55 -29.02 11.76 0.37
CA GLY A 55 -29.56 12.18 -0.91
C GLY A 55 -28.96 11.50 -2.14
N ARG A 56 -27.99 10.58 -1.98
CA ARG A 56 -27.52 9.71 -3.07
C ARG A 56 -28.19 8.34 -3.01
N SER A 57 -28.56 7.82 -4.17
CA SER A 57 -29.05 6.46 -4.34
C SER A 57 -28.02 5.62 -5.05
N TYR A 58 -27.80 4.41 -4.56
CA TYR A 58 -26.97 3.41 -5.19
C TYR A 58 -27.86 2.21 -5.53
N THR A 59 -27.77 1.73 -6.76
CA THR A 59 -28.49 0.55 -7.19
C THR A 59 -27.52 -0.60 -7.40
N ALA A 60 -27.78 -1.71 -6.74
CA ALA A 60 -27.03 -2.94 -6.94
C ALA A 60 -27.96 -4.03 -7.47
N TYR A 61 -27.54 -4.76 -8.48
CA TYR A 61 -28.26 -5.89 -9.02
C TYR A 61 -27.65 -7.20 -8.54
N ILE A 62 -28.47 -8.03 -7.94
CA ILE A 62 -28.06 -9.34 -7.46
C ILE A 62 -28.95 -10.39 -8.13
N THR A 63 -28.32 -11.37 -8.77
CA THR A 63 -29.04 -12.49 -9.36
C THR A 63 -29.15 -13.62 -8.35
N LEU A 64 -30.36 -14.04 -8.08
CA LEU A 64 -30.66 -15.16 -7.18
C LEU A 64 -31.20 -16.35 -7.96
N ILE A 65 -30.92 -17.54 -7.49
CA ILE A 65 -31.66 -18.73 -7.89
C ILE A 65 -33.06 -18.66 -7.25
N PRO A 66 -34.14 -18.87 -7.99
CA PRO A 66 -35.49 -18.63 -7.52
C PRO A 66 -36.06 -19.80 -6.69
N ASP A 67 -35.32 -20.22 -5.67
CA ASP A 67 -35.81 -21.20 -4.67
C ASP A 67 -36.14 -20.53 -3.33
N VAL A 68 -36.52 -19.27 -3.39
CA VAL A 68 -36.92 -18.49 -2.23
C VAL A 68 -38.44 -18.50 -2.13
N LYS A 69 -38.95 -18.88 -0.96
CA LYS A 69 -40.38 -19.08 -0.68
C LYS A 69 -40.94 -17.99 0.23
N GLU A 70 -42.27 -17.84 0.17
CA GLU A 70 -42.96 -17.07 1.16
C GLU A 70 -42.63 -17.51 2.59
N GLY A 71 -42.37 -16.56 3.46
CA GLY A 71 -41.98 -16.81 4.83
C GLY A 71 -40.43 -16.97 5.07
N ASP A 72 -39.66 -17.11 4.02
CA ASP A 72 -38.20 -17.08 4.12
C ASP A 72 -37.72 -15.67 4.52
N THR A 73 -36.54 -15.61 5.12
CA THR A 73 -35.93 -14.37 5.57
C THR A 73 -34.69 -14.06 4.77
N LEU A 74 -34.70 -12.94 4.06
CA LEU A 74 -33.50 -12.35 3.47
C LEU A 74 -32.68 -11.72 4.59
N VAL A 75 -31.43 -12.12 4.73
CA VAL A 75 -30.45 -11.52 5.64
C VAL A 75 -29.42 -10.78 4.80
N LEU A 76 -29.37 -9.48 4.95
CA LEU A 76 -28.39 -8.63 4.30
C LEU A 76 -27.47 -8.03 5.33
N THR A 77 -26.17 -8.25 5.17
CA THR A 77 -25.15 -7.64 6.01
C THR A 77 -24.38 -6.61 5.17
N PHE A 78 -24.45 -5.37 5.58
CA PHE A 78 -23.70 -4.28 4.97
C PHE A 78 -22.45 -4.01 5.82
N ASN A 79 -21.30 -4.24 5.25
CA ASN A 79 -20.05 -3.82 5.87
C ASN A 79 -19.73 -2.42 5.37
N LEU A 80 -19.91 -1.44 6.22
CA LEU A 80 -19.53 -0.05 6.02
C LEU A 80 -18.10 0.16 6.57
N SER A 81 -17.53 1.35 6.36
CA SER A 81 -16.18 1.64 6.85
C SER A 81 -16.02 1.44 8.37
N ASP A 82 -17.05 1.81 9.14
CA ASP A 82 -16.98 1.82 10.60
C ASP A 82 -17.96 0.85 11.27
N TYR A 83 -18.94 0.35 10.51
CA TYR A 83 -20.05 -0.44 11.04
C TYR A 83 -20.38 -1.62 10.16
N SER A 84 -20.81 -2.71 10.78
CA SER A 84 -21.52 -3.79 10.11
C SER A 84 -22.99 -3.74 10.53
N VAL A 85 -23.88 -3.71 9.55
CA VAL A 85 -25.33 -3.59 9.79
C VAL A 85 -26.05 -4.77 9.16
N GLU A 86 -26.81 -5.51 9.96
CA GLU A 86 -27.59 -6.67 9.52
C GLU A 86 -29.06 -6.29 9.41
N PHE A 87 -29.64 -6.56 8.24
CA PHE A 87 -31.05 -6.39 7.94
C PHE A 87 -31.69 -7.73 7.71
N LYS A 88 -32.89 -7.90 8.21
CA LYS A 88 -33.72 -9.08 7.99
C LYS A 88 -35.03 -8.67 7.35
N VAL A 89 -35.30 -9.22 6.19
CA VAL A 89 -36.53 -8.96 5.44
C VAL A 89 -37.24 -10.28 5.18
N LYS A 90 -38.50 -10.40 5.66
CA LYS A 90 -39.30 -11.59 5.43
C LYS A 90 -40.00 -11.51 4.09
N PHE A 91 -39.83 -12.53 3.24
CA PHE A 91 -40.51 -12.60 1.96
C PHE A 91 -42.02 -12.84 2.16
N GLN A 92 -42.81 -12.01 1.50
CA GLN A 92 -44.26 -12.07 1.53
C GLN A 92 -44.86 -12.93 0.40
N ARG A 93 -44.02 -13.49 -0.46
CA ARG A 93 -44.38 -14.35 -1.59
C ARG A 93 -43.15 -15.10 -2.11
N ASP A 94 -43.41 -16.17 -2.85
CA ASP A 94 -42.35 -16.88 -3.57
C ASP A 94 -41.70 -15.95 -4.62
N LEU A 95 -40.40 -16.04 -4.77
CA LEU A 95 -39.72 -15.39 -5.88
C LEU A 95 -39.92 -16.20 -7.16
N GLN A 96 -40.22 -15.50 -8.26
CA GLN A 96 -40.46 -16.09 -9.56
C GLN A 96 -39.30 -15.82 -10.53
N GLN A 97 -39.00 -16.79 -11.34
CA GLN A 97 -37.97 -16.67 -12.37
C GLN A 97 -38.33 -15.53 -13.36
N GLY A 98 -37.31 -14.78 -13.77
CA GLY A 98 -37.44 -13.72 -14.76
C GLY A 98 -38.02 -12.40 -14.24
N PHE A 99 -38.28 -12.29 -12.94
CA PHE A 99 -38.78 -11.07 -12.33
C PHE A 99 -37.64 -10.31 -11.62
N ILE A 100 -37.74 -8.99 -11.61
CA ILE A 100 -36.89 -8.09 -10.83
C ILE A 100 -37.68 -7.70 -9.59
N TYR A 101 -37.02 -7.80 -8.43
CA TYR A 101 -37.59 -7.43 -7.15
C TYR A 101 -36.76 -6.28 -6.56
N ASP A 102 -37.44 -5.16 -6.30
CA ASP A 102 -36.80 -3.99 -5.69
C ASP A 102 -36.88 -4.08 -4.16
N PHE A 103 -35.74 -3.88 -3.52
CA PHE A 103 -35.59 -3.77 -2.08
C PHE A 103 -35.03 -2.40 -1.74
N PRO A 104 -35.88 -1.34 -1.71
CA PRO A 104 -35.40 -0.01 -1.37
C PRO A 104 -35.03 0.07 0.11
N MET A 105 -33.79 0.45 0.39
CA MET A 105 -33.31 0.66 1.74
C MET A 105 -32.75 2.06 1.91
N SER A 106 -33.00 2.66 3.08
CA SER A 106 -32.50 3.97 3.42
C SER A 106 -31.62 3.90 4.68
N PHE A 107 -30.43 4.47 4.59
CA PHE A 107 -29.50 4.56 5.71
C PHE A 107 -29.64 5.85 6.53
N THR A 108 -30.41 6.83 6.05
CA THR A 108 -30.52 8.17 6.67
C THR A 108 -31.26 8.22 8.02
N SER A 109 -31.98 7.21 8.36
CA SER A 109 -32.62 7.09 9.69
C SER A 109 -32.72 5.60 10.02
N LEU A 110 -31.63 4.96 10.03
CA LEU A 110 -31.48 3.51 9.98
C LEU A 110 -32.31 2.76 11.02
N ALA A 111 -32.09 3.06 12.29
CA ALA A 111 -32.76 2.33 13.37
C ALA A 111 -34.28 2.56 13.40
N ALA A 112 -34.73 3.80 13.20
CA ALA A 112 -36.13 4.14 13.28
C ALA A 112 -36.93 3.59 12.09
N LYS A 113 -36.43 3.75 10.86
CA LYS A 113 -37.10 3.25 9.65
C LYS A 113 -37.07 1.74 9.52
N MET A 114 -36.03 1.10 10.04
CA MET A 114 -35.95 -0.36 10.04
C MET A 114 -36.94 -0.96 11.05
N ALA A 115 -37.05 -0.38 12.22
CA ALA A 115 -38.05 -0.81 13.19
C ALA A 115 -39.50 -0.58 12.65
N GLU A 116 -39.73 0.52 11.94
CA GLU A 116 -41.02 0.83 11.30
C GLU A 116 -41.31 -0.08 10.09
N GLN A 117 -40.35 -0.30 9.22
CA GLN A 117 -40.55 -1.00 7.94
C GLN A 117 -40.55 -2.52 8.07
N PHE A 118 -39.77 -3.07 9.00
CA PHE A 118 -39.55 -4.51 9.12
C PHE A 118 -39.81 -5.07 10.50
N GLY A 119 -40.19 -4.23 11.46
CA GLY A 119 -40.49 -4.63 12.84
C GLY A 119 -39.25 -5.07 13.65
N GLU A 120 -38.05 -4.89 13.13
CA GLU A 120 -36.79 -5.26 13.77
C GLU A 120 -35.81 -4.09 13.81
N THR A 121 -35.07 -3.96 14.92
CA THR A 121 -33.98 -3.00 15.01
C THR A 121 -32.72 -3.63 14.39
N PRO A 122 -32.02 -2.95 13.49
CA PRO A 122 -30.80 -3.48 12.92
C PRO A 122 -29.72 -3.63 13.99
N LYS A 123 -28.99 -4.74 13.92
CA LYS A 123 -27.79 -4.94 14.74
C LYS A 123 -26.67 -4.11 14.15
N VAL A 124 -26.28 -3.06 14.86
CA VAL A 124 -25.12 -2.22 14.51
C VAL A 124 -23.95 -2.61 15.41
N THR A 125 -22.84 -2.94 14.82
CA THR A 125 -21.64 -3.33 15.56
C THR A 125 -20.44 -2.56 14.99
N SER A 126 -19.68 -1.90 15.87
CA SER A 126 -18.45 -1.24 15.47
C SER A 126 -17.42 -2.29 15.01
N LEU A 127 -16.84 -2.04 13.86
CA LEU A 127 -15.73 -2.86 13.38
C LEU A 127 -14.45 -2.48 14.15
N PRO A 128 -13.54 -3.45 14.38
CA PRO A 128 -12.23 -3.11 14.91
C PRO A 128 -11.47 -2.25 13.89
N GLU A 129 -10.57 -1.41 14.37
CA GLU A 129 -9.85 -0.47 13.52
C GLU A 129 -8.35 -0.46 13.77
N LEU A 130 -7.60 -0.08 12.74
CA LEU A 130 -6.20 0.29 12.81
C LEU A 130 -6.15 1.82 12.98
N SER A 131 -5.58 2.31 14.08
CA SER A 131 -5.49 3.75 14.35
C SER A 131 -4.11 4.34 14.02
N ALA A 132 -3.07 3.51 13.93
CA ALA A 132 -1.74 3.92 13.52
C ALA A 132 -0.95 2.76 12.92
N LEU A 133 -0.14 3.07 11.91
CA LEU A 133 0.89 2.19 11.35
C LEU A 133 2.14 3.03 11.07
N LYS A 134 3.29 2.58 11.52
CA LYS A 134 4.56 3.27 11.28
C LYS A 134 5.74 2.30 11.26
N PHE A 135 6.83 2.75 10.69
CA PHE A 135 8.11 2.03 10.67
C PHE A 135 9.16 2.90 11.35
N THR A 136 9.71 2.42 12.46
CA THR A 136 10.79 3.13 13.15
C THR A 136 12.14 2.76 12.56
N VAL A 137 13.06 3.71 12.54
CA VAL A 137 14.43 3.48 12.09
C VAL A 137 15.15 2.51 13.01
N SER A 138 14.86 2.53 14.31
CA SER A 138 15.47 1.63 15.30
C SER A 138 15.11 0.16 15.04
N ASP A 139 13.82 -0.14 14.80
CA ASP A 139 13.37 -1.51 14.56
C ASP A 139 13.79 -2.01 13.16
N ASN A 140 14.10 -1.08 12.25
CA ASN A 140 14.50 -1.35 10.87
C ASN A 140 15.92 -0.86 10.58
N ALA A 141 16.83 -1.05 11.53
CA ALA A 141 18.22 -0.59 11.42
C ALA A 141 18.90 -1.17 10.18
N GLY A 142 19.55 -0.31 9.40
CA GLY A 142 20.20 -0.67 8.15
C GLY A 142 19.26 -0.85 6.94
N LYS A 143 17.95 -0.78 7.13
CA LYS A 143 16.93 -0.83 6.08
C LYS A 143 16.30 0.54 5.81
N LEU A 144 16.11 1.33 6.86
CA LEU A 144 15.59 2.70 6.78
C LEU A 144 16.70 3.71 7.04
N LEU A 145 16.63 4.85 6.36
CA LEU A 145 17.56 5.95 6.56
C LEU A 145 17.19 6.75 7.81
N ASP A 146 18.19 7.10 8.61
CA ASP A 146 18.06 7.96 9.77
C ASP A 146 18.17 9.46 9.44
N LYS A 147 18.47 9.78 8.18
CA LYS A 147 18.64 11.15 7.69
C LYS A 147 18.02 11.34 6.32
N GLN A 148 17.44 12.51 6.14
CA GLN A 148 16.88 12.95 4.87
C GLN A 148 17.56 14.26 4.46
N LEU A 149 18.07 14.31 3.21
CA LEU A 149 18.58 15.55 2.63
C LEU A 149 17.40 16.49 2.34
N VAL A 150 17.42 17.64 2.96
CA VAL A 150 16.47 18.72 2.69
C VAL A 150 17.21 19.84 1.97
N THR A 151 16.72 20.21 0.81
CA THR A 151 17.25 21.32 0.03
C THR A 151 16.23 22.44 -0.05
N THR A 152 16.66 23.64 0.26
CA THR A 152 15.85 24.86 0.13
C THR A 152 16.47 25.73 -0.96
N ALA A 153 15.65 26.13 -1.90
CA ALA A 153 16.07 27.05 -2.96
C ALA A 153 15.23 28.31 -2.89
N SER A 154 15.88 29.46 -2.91
CA SER A 154 15.28 30.75 -3.17
C SER A 154 15.68 31.24 -4.57
N SER A 155 15.20 32.39 -4.97
CA SER A 155 15.57 33.00 -6.28
C SER A 155 17.08 33.23 -6.43
N SER A 156 17.82 33.36 -5.34
CA SER A 156 19.24 33.75 -5.34
C SER A 156 20.16 32.81 -4.56
N SER A 157 19.65 31.82 -3.85
CA SER A 157 20.48 30.96 -3.02
C SER A 157 19.96 29.52 -2.90
N TYR A 158 20.87 28.61 -2.60
CA TYR A 158 20.57 27.22 -2.26
C TYR A 158 21.16 26.90 -0.89
N SER A 159 20.41 26.20 -0.10
CA SER A 159 20.91 25.59 1.12
C SER A 159 20.51 24.11 1.15
N SER A 160 21.36 23.28 1.73
CA SER A 160 21.05 21.89 2.00
C SER A 160 21.45 21.53 3.42
N SER A 161 20.61 20.74 4.06
CA SER A 161 20.85 20.24 5.40
C SER A 161 20.29 18.83 5.53
N PHE A 162 20.79 18.07 6.51
CA PHE A 162 20.20 16.79 6.85
C PHE A 162 19.20 16.96 7.98
N LYS A 163 17.99 16.44 7.79
CA LYS A 163 16.99 16.28 8.83
C LYS A 163 17.10 14.87 9.38
N THR A 164 17.15 14.73 10.70
CA THR A 164 17.06 13.42 11.34
C THR A 164 15.64 12.86 11.17
N VAL A 165 15.55 11.60 10.81
CA VAL A 165 14.31 10.84 10.65
C VAL A 165 14.36 9.67 11.62
N THR A 166 13.37 9.58 12.48
CA THR A 166 13.27 8.49 13.47
C THR A 166 12.21 7.47 13.12
N GLU A 167 11.23 7.87 12.32
CA GLU A 167 10.11 7.01 11.90
C GLU A 167 9.48 7.50 10.61
N HIS A 168 8.79 6.60 9.94
CA HIS A 168 7.91 6.87 8.81
C HIS A 168 6.50 6.38 9.17
N ALA A 169 5.56 7.31 9.29
CA ALA A 169 4.17 7.00 9.64
C ALA A 169 3.30 6.94 8.38
N ALA A 170 2.47 5.90 8.30
CA ALA A 170 1.50 5.75 7.23
C ALA A 170 0.30 6.70 7.44
N THR A 171 -0.30 7.08 6.33
CA THR A 171 -1.61 7.74 6.31
C THR A 171 -2.68 6.67 6.21
N ILE A 172 -3.69 6.76 7.08
CA ILE A 172 -4.84 5.86 7.09
C ILE A 172 -6.07 6.71 6.74
N GLU A 173 -6.65 6.45 5.58
CA GLU A 173 -7.85 7.14 5.09
C GLU A 173 -8.93 6.11 4.78
N GLY A 174 -9.96 6.05 5.62
CA GLY A 174 -10.98 5.00 5.54
C GLY A 174 -10.36 3.62 5.68
N ASN A 175 -10.46 2.81 4.64
CA ASN A 175 -9.87 1.48 4.58
C ASN A 175 -8.59 1.41 3.72
N HIS A 176 -7.94 2.55 3.50
CA HIS A 176 -6.71 2.61 2.72
C HIS A 176 -5.54 3.06 3.59
N VAL A 177 -4.46 2.30 3.55
CA VAL A 177 -3.20 2.58 4.26
C VAL A 177 -2.12 2.87 3.24
N SER A 178 -1.58 4.07 3.25
CA SER A 178 -0.56 4.48 2.28
C SER A 178 0.65 5.11 2.94
N LEU A 179 1.82 4.83 2.36
CA LEU A 179 3.07 5.44 2.79
C LEU A 179 4.09 5.42 1.65
N VAL A 180 4.75 6.54 1.43
CA VAL A 180 5.92 6.62 0.56
C VAL A 180 7.16 6.84 1.42
N ILE A 181 8.09 5.88 1.37
CA ILE A 181 9.38 5.98 2.07
C ILE A 181 10.46 6.28 1.02
N PRO A 182 11.03 7.49 0.99
CA PRO A 182 12.10 7.82 0.06
C PRO A 182 13.31 6.87 0.20
N TYR A 183 13.89 6.50 -0.93
CA TYR A 183 15.09 5.65 -1.01
C TYR A 183 14.91 4.22 -0.44
N LEU A 184 13.68 3.78 -0.22
CA LEU A 184 13.41 2.42 0.22
C LEU A 184 13.79 1.42 -0.88
N TYR A 185 14.62 0.43 -0.53
CA TYR A 185 15.01 -0.67 -1.41
C TYR A 185 14.87 -2.04 -0.74
N ASN A 186 14.78 -2.09 0.58
CA ASN A 186 14.50 -3.31 1.34
C ASN A 186 13.12 -3.16 1.99
N PHE A 187 12.15 -3.87 1.45
CA PHE A 187 10.76 -3.81 1.88
C PHE A 187 10.41 -4.79 3.01
N ASN A 188 11.36 -5.64 3.43
CA ASN A 188 11.16 -6.49 4.60
C ASN A 188 11.33 -5.66 5.87
N LEU A 189 10.23 -5.15 6.39
CA LEU A 189 10.21 -4.19 7.49
C LEU A 189 9.34 -4.69 8.64
N VAL A 190 9.75 -4.30 9.85
CA VAL A 190 9.01 -4.52 11.09
C VAL A 190 8.12 -3.29 11.35
N PRO A 191 6.79 -3.42 11.35
CA PRO A 191 5.87 -2.34 11.64
C PRO A 191 5.67 -2.17 13.14
N GLN A 192 5.43 -0.93 13.57
CA GLN A 192 4.72 -0.64 14.80
C GLN A 192 3.30 -0.20 14.46
N PHE A 193 2.31 -0.71 15.16
CA PHE A 193 0.92 -0.34 14.92
C PHE A 193 0.13 -0.25 16.21
N THR A 194 -0.97 0.51 16.13
CA THR A 194 -2.01 0.58 17.14
C THR A 194 -3.33 0.21 16.52
N ALA A 195 -4.04 -0.69 17.13
CA ALA A 195 -5.35 -1.14 16.70
C ALA A 195 -6.32 -1.20 17.90
N THR A 196 -7.58 -1.48 17.63
CA THR A 196 -8.59 -1.73 18.67
C THR A 196 -8.04 -2.70 19.71
N ALA A 197 -8.18 -2.36 20.99
CA ALA A 197 -7.61 -3.15 22.08
C ALA A 197 -8.08 -4.61 22.03
N GLY A 198 -7.12 -5.54 22.03
CA GLY A 198 -7.35 -6.97 21.93
C GLY A 198 -7.75 -7.48 20.54
N ALA A 199 -7.62 -6.65 19.50
CA ALA A 199 -7.76 -7.11 18.12
C ALA A 199 -6.47 -7.78 17.63
N GLU A 200 -6.64 -8.78 16.79
CA GLU A 200 -5.58 -9.39 16.00
C GLU A 200 -5.37 -8.58 14.73
N VAL A 201 -4.11 -8.32 14.38
CA VAL A 201 -3.73 -7.65 13.13
C VAL A 201 -2.95 -8.64 12.27
N ALA A 202 -3.32 -8.76 11.00
CA ALA A 202 -2.60 -9.63 10.07
C ALA A 202 -2.40 -8.94 8.72
N VAL A 203 -1.31 -9.30 8.01
CA VAL A 203 -1.05 -8.89 6.64
C VAL A 203 -1.00 -10.14 5.77
N ASP A 204 -1.85 -10.19 4.74
CA ASP A 204 -2.01 -11.31 3.83
C ASP A 204 -2.08 -12.67 4.56
N GLY A 205 -2.82 -12.70 5.69
CA GLY A 205 -3.00 -13.86 6.55
C GLY A 205 -1.88 -14.12 7.58
N THR A 206 -0.79 -13.38 7.55
CA THR A 206 0.27 -13.48 8.55
C THR A 206 -0.04 -12.58 9.74
N VAL A 207 -0.25 -13.17 10.92
CA VAL A 207 -0.52 -12.43 12.17
C VAL A 207 0.72 -11.66 12.61
N LEU A 208 0.52 -10.39 12.95
CA LEU A 208 1.60 -9.48 13.34
C LEU A 208 1.68 -9.25 14.84
N GLU A 209 2.89 -9.21 15.34
CA GLU A 209 3.23 -8.63 16.64
C GLU A 209 3.94 -7.29 16.42
N SER A 210 3.34 -6.21 16.94
CA SER A 210 3.85 -4.85 16.76
C SER A 210 5.28 -4.69 17.27
N GLY A 211 6.16 -4.18 16.43
CA GLY A 211 7.60 -4.02 16.72
C GLY A 211 8.42 -5.31 16.65
N LYS A 212 7.87 -6.44 16.16
CA LYS A 212 8.58 -7.72 16.12
C LYS A 212 8.48 -8.47 14.80
N THR A 213 7.26 -8.58 14.23
CA THR A 213 7.05 -9.39 13.03
C THR A 213 7.52 -8.65 11.79
N GLU A 214 8.45 -9.23 11.06
CA GLU A 214 8.92 -8.72 9.77
C GLU A 214 7.97 -9.15 8.66
N VAL A 215 7.65 -8.24 7.73
CA VAL A 215 6.77 -8.48 6.59
C VAL A 215 7.41 -7.92 5.32
N ASP A 216 7.23 -8.60 4.21
CA ASP A 216 7.55 -8.08 2.86
C ASP A 216 6.43 -7.13 2.40
N TRP A 217 6.67 -5.83 2.55
CA TRP A 217 5.72 -4.79 2.18
C TRP A 217 5.69 -4.47 0.69
N ALA A 218 6.63 -5.00 -0.11
CA ALA A 218 6.59 -4.82 -1.55
C ALA A 218 5.40 -5.55 -2.19
N HIS A 219 5.04 -6.69 -1.61
CA HIS A 219 3.98 -7.57 -2.10
C HIS A 219 2.74 -7.59 -1.19
N ALA A 220 2.80 -6.92 -0.06
CA ALA A 220 1.67 -6.81 0.85
C ALA A 220 0.50 -6.05 0.20
N SER A 221 -0.68 -6.66 0.19
CA SER A 221 -1.87 -6.11 -0.46
C SER A 221 -3.01 -5.84 0.52
N CYS A 222 -3.10 -6.60 1.59
CA CYS A 222 -4.25 -6.62 2.49
C CYS A 222 -3.81 -6.68 3.95
N LEU A 223 -4.28 -5.72 4.76
CA LEU A 223 -4.16 -5.77 6.21
C LEU A 223 -5.55 -5.97 6.82
N THR A 224 -5.66 -6.90 7.74
CA THR A 224 -6.91 -7.17 8.45
C THR A 224 -6.76 -6.89 9.94
N VAL A 225 -7.81 -6.34 10.52
CA VAL A 225 -7.95 -6.18 11.98
C VAL A 225 -9.18 -6.97 12.39
N THR A 226 -9.00 -7.98 13.24
CA THR A 226 -10.06 -8.90 13.63
C THR A 226 -10.27 -8.89 15.14
N LYS A 227 -11.52 -8.77 15.56
CA LYS A 227 -11.92 -8.90 16.97
C LYS A 227 -13.35 -9.42 17.08
N ASP A 228 -13.57 -10.34 18.00
CA ASP A 228 -14.90 -10.89 18.31
C ASP A 228 -15.67 -11.41 17.08
N GLY A 229 -14.94 -11.99 16.11
CA GLY A 229 -15.49 -12.49 14.86
C GLY A 229 -15.80 -11.43 13.81
N LEU A 230 -15.51 -10.16 14.08
CA LEU A 230 -15.62 -9.06 13.13
C LEU A 230 -14.26 -8.72 12.56
N THR A 231 -14.20 -8.48 11.25
CA THR A 231 -12.96 -8.15 10.55
C THR A 231 -13.13 -6.88 9.74
N ARG A 232 -12.19 -5.96 9.90
CA ARG A 232 -12.00 -4.82 9.01
C ARG A 232 -10.79 -5.07 8.12
N THR A 233 -10.94 -4.81 6.85
CA THR A 233 -9.90 -4.99 5.83
C THR A 233 -9.42 -3.65 5.32
N TYR A 234 -8.11 -3.51 5.17
CA TYR A 234 -7.44 -2.32 4.63
C TYR A 234 -6.61 -2.70 3.42
N ASP A 235 -6.70 -1.89 2.36
CA ASP A 235 -5.79 -1.95 1.24
C ASP A 235 -4.46 -1.29 1.61
N ILE A 236 -3.36 -1.90 1.22
CA ILE A 236 -2.02 -1.42 1.56
C ILE A 236 -1.30 -0.87 0.34
N ALA A 237 -0.68 0.30 0.49
CA ALA A 237 0.21 0.89 -0.49
C ALA A 237 1.47 1.45 0.17
N ILE A 238 2.38 0.54 0.59
CA ILE A 238 3.71 0.93 1.09
C ILE A 238 4.68 0.85 -0.08
N ARG A 239 5.31 1.97 -0.43
CA ARG A 239 6.16 2.05 -1.62
C ARG A 239 7.30 3.06 -1.44
N ASN A 240 8.29 3.00 -2.31
CA ASN A 240 9.24 4.08 -2.50
C ASN A 240 8.67 5.15 -3.47
N THR A 241 9.51 6.02 -4.00
CA THR A 241 9.12 7.05 -4.97
C THR A 241 8.72 6.50 -6.35
N GLY A 242 8.71 5.18 -6.54
CA GLY A 242 8.47 4.54 -7.84
C GLY A 242 9.70 4.53 -8.77
N LEU A 243 10.85 4.97 -8.28
CA LEU A 243 12.11 4.98 -9.02
C LEU A 243 13.06 3.90 -8.51
N PRO A 244 13.93 3.36 -9.38
CA PRO A 244 15.02 2.49 -8.96
C PRO A 244 15.93 3.19 -7.95
N VAL A 245 16.53 2.40 -7.05
CA VAL A 245 17.44 2.90 -6.02
C VAL A 245 18.86 2.42 -6.29
N VAL A 246 19.79 3.37 -6.40
CA VAL A 246 21.22 3.09 -6.50
C VAL A 246 21.85 3.26 -5.13
N VAL A 247 22.39 2.19 -4.57
CA VAL A 247 23.12 2.21 -3.30
C VAL A 247 24.61 2.16 -3.60
N ILE A 248 25.34 3.15 -3.13
CA ILE A 248 26.80 3.15 -3.19
C ILE A 248 27.31 3.09 -1.76
N GLU A 249 27.97 1.98 -1.46
CA GLU A 249 28.59 1.74 -0.17
C GLU A 249 30.08 2.01 -0.26
N GLN A 250 30.52 2.81 0.65
CA GLN A 250 31.91 3.11 0.76
C GLN A 250 32.63 2.05 1.61
N SER A 251 33.63 1.40 1.04
CA SER A 251 34.36 0.32 1.69
C SER A 251 35.75 0.75 2.19
N GLY A 252 36.21 1.91 1.78
CA GLY A 252 37.55 2.33 2.08
C GLY A 252 37.74 2.76 3.55
N SER A 253 38.84 2.36 4.16
CA SER A 253 39.37 2.83 5.43
C SER A 253 39.82 4.30 5.38
N GLY A 254 39.46 4.97 4.32
CA GLY A 254 39.84 6.32 4.17
C GLY A 254 39.09 7.23 5.07
N ASP A 255 39.85 8.10 5.69
CA ASP A 255 39.36 9.20 6.45
C ASP A 255 38.44 10.07 5.59
N PHE A 256 37.13 9.76 5.63
CA PHE A 256 36.09 10.67 5.19
C PHE A 256 35.96 11.75 6.26
N SER A 257 37.07 12.41 6.58
CA SER A 257 36.95 13.66 7.30
C SER A 257 36.03 14.55 6.50
N GLU A 258 35.05 15.12 7.17
CA GLU A 258 34.08 16.09 6.65
C GLU A 258 34.81 17.23 5.93
N LYS A 259 35.29 16.99 4.72
CA LYS A 259 35.70 18.08 3.84
C LYS A 259 34.47 18.69 3.27
N LYS A 260 34.09 19.84 3.79
CA LYS A 260 33.20 20.74 3.08
C LYS A 260 33.80 20.99 1.73
N VAL A 261 33.20 20.45 0.68
CA VAL A 261 33.51 20.89 -0.67
C VAL A 261 32.86 22.26 -0.83
N GLY A 262 33.56 23.26 -0.30
CA GLY A 262 33.17 24.65 -0.49
C GLY A 262 33.38 25.03 -1.93
N GLY A 263 32.40 25.58 -2.57
CA GLY A 263 32.51 26.14 -3.90
C GLY A 263 31.39 27.12 -4.17
N THR A 264 31.67 28.08 -4.99
CA THR A 264 30.62 28.98 -5.53
C THR A 264 29.94 28.25 -6.67
N ASN A 265 28.62 28.11 -6.61
CA ASN A 265 27.86 27.62 -7.75
C ASN A 265 27.82 28.63 -8.87
N ILE A 266 27.23 28.26 -10.02
CA ILE A 266 27.07 29.16 -11.17
C ILE A 266 26.23 30.38 -10.87
N PHE A 267 25.53 30.43 -9.75
CA PHE A 267 24.72 31.55 -9.27
C PHE A 267 25.40 32.34 -8.17
N GLY A 268 26.67 32.08 -7.89
CA GLY A 268 27.44 32.79 -6.87
C GLY A 268 27.28 32.29 -5.44
N SER A 269 26.38 31.32 -5.20
CA SER A 269 26.16 30.79 -3.84
C SER A 269 27.23 29.76 -3.44
N ILE A 270 27.67 29.78 -2.20
CA ILE A 270 28.60 28.81 -1.68
C ILE A 270 27.79 27.55 -1.31
N ILE A 271 28.16 26.44 -1.92
CA ILE A 271 27.61 25.16 -1.58
C ILE A 271 28.62 24.40 -0.75
N GLY A 272 28.31 24.22 0.52
CA GLY A 272 29.02 23.28 1.40
C GLY A 272 28.30 21.95 1.39
N GLY A 273 28.99 20.90 1.01
CA GLY A 273 28.43 19.56 1.16
C GLY A 273 29.01 18.90 2.41
N THR A 274 28.18 18.31 3.24
CA THR A 274 28.62 17.43 4.29
C THR A 274 28.04 16.06 4.09
N VAL A 275 28.77 15.15 4.23
CA VAL A 275 28.53 13.82 4.32
C VAL A 275 27.38 13.30 4.83
N VAL A 276 26.94 12.50 4.47
CA VAL A 276 26.77 11.56 4.33
C VAL A 276 26.29 10.32 4.83
N ASN A 277 25.21 10.07 4.45
CA ASN A 277 24.61 8.80 4.57
C ASN A 277 25.10 7.94 3.41
N LYS A 278 25.52 6.76 3.67
CA LYS A 278 26.01 5.83 2.63
C LYS A 278 24.98 5.52 1.53
N PHE A 279 23.74 5.95 1.74
CA PHE A 279 22.65 5.74 0.78
C PHE A 279 22.26 6.98 0.00
N VAL A 280 22.48 8.18 0.54
CA VAL A 280 21.93 9.42 -0.01
C VAL A 280 23.00 10.36 -0.51
N ASP A 281 24.14 10.38 0.14
CA ASP A 281 25.20 11.30 -0.18
C ASP A 281 26.55 10.59 -0.24
N PHE A 282 27.42 11.13 -1.01
CA PHE A 282 28.72 10.54 -1.26
C PHE A 282 29.82 11.59 -1.15
N TRP A 283 30.76 11.36 -0.26
CA TRP A 283 31.89 12.25 -0.10
C TRP A 283 33.01 11.93 -1.04
N VAL A 284 33.39 12.95 -1.76
CA VAL A 284 34.55 12.88 -2.61
C VAL A 284 35.73 13.54 -1.91
N ARG A 285 36.80 12.81 -1.78
CA ARG A 285 38.06 13.28 -1.21
C ARG A 285 38.89 14.05 -2.24
N GLY A 286 39.59 15.07 -1.80
CA GLY A 286 40.57 15.76 -2.61
C GLY A 286 39.99 16.61 -3.72
N LYS A 287 40.67 16.64 -4.85
CA LYS A 287 40.17 17.26 -6.09
C LYS A 287 39.09 16.36 -6.68
N ASP A 288 38.03 16.96 -7.07
CA ASP A 288 36.78 16.34 -7.52
C ASP A 288 36.91 15.43 -8.74
N THR A 289 38.09 15.28 -9.30
CA THR A 289 38.38 14.47 -10.49
C THR A 289 39.03 13.11 -10.18
N GLU A 290 39.41 12.87 -8.94
CA GLU A 290 40.06 11.63 -8.54
C GLU A 290 39.01 10.54 -8.25
N TRP A 291 39.37 9.32 -8.64
CA TRP A 291 38.54 8.16 -8.34
C TRP A 291 38.73 7.75 -6.88
N VAL A 292 37.63 7.57 -6.19
CA VAL A 292 37.58 6.82 -4.93
C VAL A 292 37.35 5.37 -5.33
N GLU A 293 38.37 4.54 -5.15
CA GLU A 293 38.31 3.13 -5.50
C GLU A 293 37.83 2.29 -4.30
N ASP A 294 37.55 1.04 -4.55
CA ASP A 294 37.11 0.06 -3.54
C ASP A 294 35.71 0.31 -2.94
N ASP A 295 34.91 1.07 -3.61
CA ASP A 295 33.49 1.21 -3.29
C ASP A 295 32.68 0.05 -3.86
N ARG A 296 31.46 -0.11 -3.39
CA ARG A 296 30.52 -1.10 -3.89
C ARG A 296 29.21 -0.42 -4.32
N MET A 297 28.66 -0.90 -5.41
CA MET A 297 27.39 -0.42 -5.94
C MET A 297 26.39 -1.56 -6.12
N THR A 298 25.18 -1.34 -5.69
CA THR A 298 24.01 -2.22 -5.91
C THR A 298 22.90 -1.38 -6.52
N VAL A 299 22.18 -1.96 -7.47
CA VAL A 299 21.00 -1.31 -8.06
C VAL A 299 19.77 -2.15 -7.78
N TYR A 300 18.75 -1.51 -7.28
CA TYR A 300 17.45 -2.09 -6.98
C TYR A 300 16.38 -1.49 -7.89
N ASN A 301 15.46 -2.32 -8.35
CA ASN A 301 14.21 -1.86 -8.96
C ASN A 301 13.31 -1.17 -7.92
N ALA A 302 12.26 -0.51 -8.40
CA ALA A 302 11.35 0.21 -7.52
C ALA A 302 10.59 -0.68 -6.51
N ASP A 303 10.46 -1.97 -6.82
CA ASP A 303 9.85 -3.01 -5.95
C ASP A 303 10.84 -3.64 -4.96
N GLY A 304 12.11 -3.20 -4.96
CA GLY A 304 13.16 -3.75 -4.09
C GLY A 304 13.87 -4.99 -4.66
N SER A 305 13.45 -5.50 -5.80
CA SER A 305 14.20 -6.57 -6.48
C SER A 305 15.56 -6.07 -6.96
N VAL A 306 16.54 -6.96 -6.98
CA VAL A 306 17.92 -6.61 -7.38
C VAL A 306 18.03 -6.61 -8.90
N ASP A 307 18.29 -5.43 -9.49
CA ASP A 307 18.64 -5.29 -10.91
C ASP A 307 20.11 -5.61 -11.15
N MET A 308 21.00 -4.99 -10.39
CA MET A 308 22.44 -5.29 -10.42
C MET A 308 22.94 -5.65 -9.03
N ALA A 309 23.39 -6.89 -8.87
CA ALA A 309 24.01 -7.34 -7.63
C ALA A 309 25.25 -6.53 -7.27
N THR A 310 25.55 -6.46 -5.97
CA THR A 310 26.68 -5.72 -5.41
C THR A 310 27.98 -5.97 -6.20
N THR A 311 28.52 -4.91 -6.74
CA THR A 311 29.70 -4.93 -7.61
C THR A 311 30.70 -3.89 -7.16
N ASN A 312 31.97 -4.24 -7.10
CA ASN A 312 33.03 -3.28 -6.79
C ASN A 312 33.13 -2.20 -7.86
N CYS A 313 33.34 -0.99 -7.44
CA CYS A 313 33.44 0.17 -8.33
C CYS A 313 34.35 1.26 -7.78
N GLY A 314 34.78 2.13 -8.67
CA GLY A 314 35.34 3.42 -8.33
C GLY A 314 34.28 4.50 -8.60
N VAL A 315 34.21 5.52 -7.75
CA VAL A 315 33.30 6.65 -7.87
C VAL A 315 34.05 7.98 -7.84
N ARG A 316 33.60 8.93 -8.61
CA ARG A 316 34.09 10.32 -8.54
C ARG A 316 33.00 11.32 -8.89
N LEU A 317 33.17 12.56 -8.43
CA LEU A 317 32.36 13.66 -8.91
C LEU A 317 32.51 13.85 -10.42
N ARG A 318 31.42 14.27 -11.06
CA ARG A 318 31.35 14.51 -12.49
C ARG A 318 30.83 15.90 -12.77
N GLY A 319 31.19 16.43 -13.96
CA GLY A 319 30.75 17.72 -14.44
C GLY A 319 31.71 18.85 -14.11
N ASN A 320 31.40 20.05 -14.54
CA ASN A 320 32.15 21.26 -14.24
C ASN A 320 31.38 22.08 -13.20
N SER A 321 30.47 22.92 -13.63
CA SER A 321 29.62 23.74 -12.72
C SER A 321 28.62 22.87 -11.92
N THR A 322 28.10 21.80 -12.52
CA THR A 322 27.10 20.95 -11.90
C THR A 322 27.57 20.21 -10.64
N GLN A 323 28.86 19.90 -10.54
CA GLN A 323 29.43 19.33 -9.32
C GLN A 323 29.35 20.27 -8.09
N LYS A 324 29.09 21.56 -8.32
CA LYS A 324 28.94 22.56 -7.25
C LYS A 324 27.50 22.72 -6.78
N LEU A 325 26.56 22.04 -7.43
CA LEU A 325 25.15 22.08 -7.06
C LEU A 325 24.86 21.17 -5.85
N PRO A 326 23.79 21.42 -5.09
CA PRO A 326 23.43 20.61 -3.92
C PRO A 326 23.28 19.12 -4.21
N LYS A 327 22.61 18.77 -5.29
CA LYS A 327 22.53 17.40 -5.79
C LYS A 327 23.68 17.17 -6.78
N LYS A 328 24.58 16.25 -6.45
CA LYS A 328 25.82 16.05 -7.17
C LYS A 328 25.73 14.91 -8.19
N PRO A 329 26.25 15.12 -9.42
CA PRO A 329 26.42 14.04 -10.40
C PRO A 329 27.67 13.25 -10.14
N PHE A 330 27.63 11.94 -10.40
CA PHE A 330 28.76 11.03 -10.23
C PHE A 330 29.10 10.30 -11.52
N ALA A 331 30.39 10.00 -11.69
CA ALA A 331 30.86 8.99 -12.62
C ALA A 331 31.20 7.73 -11.83
N VAL A 332 30.76 6.59 -12.32
CA VAL A 332 31.01 5.28 -11.73
C VAL A 332 31.78 4.41 -12.72
N LYS A 333 32.77 3.69 -12.23
CA LYS A 333 33.59 2.74 -13.00
C LYS A 333 33.52 1.39 -12.32
N LEU A 334 32.71 0.49 -12.86
CA LEU A 334 32.62 -0.89 -12.36
C LEU A 334 33.90 -1.66 -12.65
N THR A 335 34.22 -2.66 -11.83
CA THR A 335 35.36 -3.57 -12.08
C THR A 335 35.11 -4.45 -13.30
N ALA A 336 33.85 -4.82 -13.56
CA ALA A 336 33.44 -5.58 -14.75
C ALA A 336 32.29 -4.87 -15.47
N LYS A 337 32.13 -5.15 -16.77
CA LYS A 337 30.96 -4.65 -17.52
C LYS A 337 29.68 -5.31 -16.99
N ARG A 338 28.64 -4.51 -16.74
CA ARG A 338 27.32 -4.97 -16.31
C ARG A 338 26.22 -4.18 -17.04
N PRO A 339 25.06 -4.79 -17.31
CA PRO A 339 23.86 -4.04 -17.65
C PRO A 339 23.31 -3.39 -16.37
N ILE A 340 22.58 -2.30 -16.50
CA ILE A 340 21.87 -1.63 -15.41
C ILE A 340 20.51 -1.17 -15.95
N LEU A 341 19.41 -1.55 -15.31
CA LEU A 341 18.04 -1.15 -15.64
C LEU A 341 17.71 -1.35 -17.14
N GLY A 342 18.03 -2.52 -17.66
CA GLY A 342 17.77 -2.86 -19.06
C GLY A 342 18.68 -2.16 -20.09
N MET A 343 19.61 -1.30 -19.67
CA MET A 343 20.55 -0.64 -20.57
C MET A 343 21.67 -1.60 -21.02
N PRO A 344 22.32 -1.33 -22.15
CA PRO A 344 23.42 -2.16 -22.64
C PRO A 344 24.56 -2.30 -21.64
N THR A 345 25.27 -3.42 -21.71
CA THR A 345 26.38 -3.76 -20.81
C THR A 345 27.55 -2.81 -20.95
N HIS A 346 27.85 -2.04 -19.91
CA HIS A 346 28.97 -1.10 -19.86
C HIS A 346 29.79 -1.22 -18.57
N LYS A 347 31.01 -0.69 -18.61
CA LYS A 347 31.91 -0.59 -17.45
C LYS A 347 31.80 0.79 -16.78
N ARG A 348 31.48 1.84 -17.54
CA ARG A 348 31.44 3.22 -17.05
C ARG A 348 30.02 3.75 -17.15
N TRP A 349 29.57 4.33 -16.05
CA TRP A 349 28.24 4.86 -15.90
C TRP A 349 28.27 6.31 -15.41
N CYS A 350 27.21 7.03 -15.66
CA CYS A 350 27.01 8.38 -15.14
C CYS A 350 25.69 8.45 -14.38
N LEU A 351 25.77 8.79 -13.11
CA LEU A 351 24.60 9.14 -12.32
C LEU A 351 24.39 10.64 -12.46
N LEU A 352 23.40 11.05 -13.23
CA LEU A 352 23.09 12.44 -13.48
C LEU A 352 22.19 12.96 -12.36
N ALA A 353 22.57 14.09 -11.81
CA ALA A 353 21.77 14.79 -10.83
C ALA A 353 21.11 16.01 -11.48
N ASN A 354 19.93 15.83 -12.03
CA ASN A 354 19.18 16.86 -12.78
C ASN A 354 18.66 17.98 -11.85
N TRP A 355 19.59 18.70 -11.19
CA TRP A 355 19.22 19.73 -10.24
C TRP A 355 18.56 20.93 -10.89
N LEU A 356 19.02 21.33 -12.06
CA LEU A 356 18.49 22.48 -12.80
C LEU A 356 17.23 22.12 -13.58
N ASP A 357 17.13 20.91 -14.03
CA ASP A 357 15.94 20.38 -14.65
C ASP A 357 15.02 19.84 -13.56
N ARG A 358 13.95 20.55 -13.32
CA ARG A 358 12.91 20.19 -12.34
C ARG A 358 11.66 19.64 -13.02
N SER A 359 11.74 19.36 -14.30
CA SER A 359 10.69 18.60 -14.98
C SER A 359 10.61 17.20 -14.36
N MET A 360 9.41 16.73 -14.20
CA MET A 360 9.12 15.37 -13.72
C MET A 360 9.11 14.35 -14.88
N ILE A 361 9.80 14.66 -15.96
CA ILE A 361 9.91 13.83 -17.16
C ILE A 361 11.15 12.94 -17.07
#